data_4ac33a7d3e8960fc60aa9c03d3e20987
#
_entry.id   4ac33a7d3e8960fc60aa9c03d3e20987
#
_cell.length_a   1.000
_cell.length_b   1.000
_cell.length_c   1.000
_cell.angle_alpha   90.00
_cell.angle_beta   90.00
_cell.angle_gamma   90.00
#
_symmetry.space_group_name_H-M   'P 1'
#
loop_
_entity.id
_entity.type
_entity.pdbx_description
1 polymer ?
#
loop_
_entity_poly.entity_id
_entity_poly.type
_entity_poly.pdbx_seq_one_letter_code
_entity_poly.pdbx_strand_id
1 'polypeptide(L)'
;MRIETTILGNLLLNEEYTRKVLPFLKNDYFTSNAEKTIHETIGDFVTKYNSLPTKEALSIELQEVKINEEEFKETMELLDDISKDTEEYADLGWLLDSTEKFCQDKAIYNAVVESIGILDNQKSSQDKGLIPE
;
A
#
# COMPACT_ATOMS: atom_id res chain seq x y z
N MET A 1 15.32 -0.44 7.68
CA MET A 1 14.36 0.00 6.65
C MET A 1 13.11 -0.88 6.67
N ARG A 2 11.96 -0.28 6.56
CA ARG A 2 10.71 -1.03 6.56
C ARG A 2 10.50 -1.70 5.20
N ILE A 3 9.92 -2.88 5.20
CA ILE A 3 9.63 -3.61 3.96
C ILE A 3 8.67 -2.81 3.06
N GLU A 4 7.72 -2.09 3.65
CA GLU A 4 6.77 -1.28 2.88
C GLU A 4 7.50 -0.21 2.04
N THR A 5 8.50 0.44 2.63
CA THR A 5 9.28 1.46 1.93
C THR A 5 10.07 0.84 0.77
N THR A 6 10.64 -0.34 1.01
CA THR A 6 11.37 -1.08 -0.01
C THR A 6 10.47 -1.46 -1.17
N ILE A 7 9.28 -1.96 -0.86
CA ILE A 7 8.29 -2.34 -1.89
C ILE A 7 7.92 -1.12 -2.72
N LEU A 8 7.50 -0.04 -2.08
CA LEU A 8 7.05 1.16 -2.79
C LEU A 8 8.16 1.76 -3.65
N GLY A 9 9.39 1.79 -3.14
CA GLY A 9 10.52 2.31 -3.91
C GLY A 9 10.81 1.48 -5.14
N ASN A 10 10.74 0.17 -5.01
CA ASN A 10 10.99 -0.72 -6.14
C ASN A 10 9.86 -0.71 -7.16
N LEU A 11 8.64 -0.37 -6.74
CA LEU A 11 7.55 -0.16 -7.69
C LEU A 11 7.86 0.98 -8.65
N LEU A 12 8.69 1.93 -8.25
CA LEU A 12 9.08 3.05 -9.09
C LEU A 12 10.30 2.76 -9.96
N LEU A 13 11.15 1.83 -9.55
CA LEU A 13 12.42 1.60 -10.23
C LEU A 13 12.47 0.36 -11.11
N ASN A 14 11.75 -0.69 -10.70
CA ASN A 14 11.92 -1.99 -11.33
C ASN A 14 10.62 -2.40 -12.02
N GLU A 15 10.61 -2.23 -13.34
CA GLU A 15 9.41 -2.52 -14.13
C GLU A 15 9.03 -4.00 -14.06
N GLU A 16 10.00 -4.90 -14.14
CA GLU A 16 9.71 -6.33 -14.07
C GLU A 16 9.08 -6.70 -12.74
N TYR A 17 9.64 -6.21 -11.66
CA TYR A 17 9.10 -6.41 -10.32
C TYR A 17 7.67 -5.87 -10.23
N THR A 18 7.47 -4.64 -10.69
CA THR A 18 6.17 -3.99 -10.60
C THR A 18 5.10 -4.76 -11.36
N ARG A 19 5.40 -5.21 -12.55
CA ARG A 19 4.44 -5.96 -13.36
C ARG A 19 4.08 -7.29 -12.71
N LYS A 20 5.01 -7.89 -11.98
CA LYS A 20 4.75 -9.16 -11.30
C LYS A 20 3.95 -9.02 -10.01
N VAL A 21 4.22 -7.97 -9.23
CA VAL A 21 3.64 -7.87 -7.88
C VAL A 21 2.42 -6.96 -7.78
N LEU A 22 2.31 -5.96 -8.65
CA LEU A 22 1.23 -4.98 -8.54
C LEU A 22 -0.16 -5.61 -8.50
N PRO A 23 -0.47 -6.65 -9.30
CA PRO A 23 -1.79 -7.28 -9.23
C PRO A 23 -2.09 -7.94 -7.89
N PHE A 24 -1.09 -8.26 -7.11
CA PHE A 24 -1.26 -8.93 -5.81
C PHE A 24 -1.21 -7.97 -4.63
N LEU A 25 -0.71 -6.75 -4.84
CA LEU A 25 -0.66 -5.75 -3.78
C LEU A 25 -2.01 -5.06 -3.65
N LYS A 26 -2.45 -4.89 -2.42
CA LYS A 26 -3.71 -4.18 -2.12
C LYS A 26 -3.41 -3.01 -1.20
N ASN A 27 -4.20 -1.95 -1.33
CA ASN A 27 -4.07 -0.78 -0.47
C ASN A 27 -4.12 -1.15 1.01
N ASP A 28 -4.97 -2.11 1.35
CA ASP A 28 -5.17 -2.55 2.74
C ASP A 28 -3.93 -3.19 3.36
N TYR A 29 -2.95 -3.57 2.55
CA TYR A 29 -1.73 -4.15 3.06
C TYR A 29 -0.80 -3.10 3.64
N PHE A 30 -0.98 -1.84 3.27
CA PHE A 30 -0.16 -0.74 3.78
C PHE A 30 -0.84 -0.10 4.97
N THR A 31 -0.03 0.36 5.92
CA THR A 31 -0.54 0.83 7.21
C THR A 31 -0.89 2.31 7.19
N SER A 32 0.00 3.15 6.68
CA SER A 32 -0.22 4.59 6.72
C SER A 32 -1.00 5.06 5.50
N ASN A 33 -1.71 6.17 5.66
CA ASN A 33 -2.43 6.78 4.55
C ASN A 33 -1.48 7.23 3.44
N ALA A 34 -0.28 7.70 3.79
CA ALA A 34 0.72 8.09 2.80
C ALA A 34 1.13 6.90 1.93
N GLU A 35 1.38 5.74 2.56
CA GLU A 35 1.74 4.52 1.83
C GLU A 35 0.61 4.09 0.90
N LYS A 36 -0.62 4.09 1.41
CA LYS A 36 -1.79 3.71 0.62
C LYS A 36 -1.98 4.64 -0.58
N THR A 37 -1.81 5.93 -0.36
CA THR A 37 -1.98 6.93 -1.42
C THR A 37 -0.93 6.74 -2.51
N ILE A 38 0.32 6.52 -2.15
CA ILE A 38 1.39 6.29 -3.12
C ILE A 38 1.14 5.00 -3.90
N HIS A 39 0.81 3.92 -3.20
CA HIS A 39 0.52 2.65 -3.85
C HIS A 39 -0.63 2.78 -4.85
N GLU A 40 -1.71 3.41 -4.43
CA GLU A 40 -2.89 3.59 -5.28
C GLU A 40 -2.57 4.44 -6.51
N THR A 41 -1.82 5.52 -6.30
CA THR A 41 -1.45 6.42 -7.39
C THR A 41 -0.53 5.73 -8.41
N ILE A 42 0.42 4.92 -7.93
CA ILE A 42 1.28 4.13 -8.81
C ILE A 42 0.43 3.14 -9.62
N GLY A 43 -0.48 2.43 -8.94
CA GLY A 43 -1.34 1.46 -9.59
C GLY A 43 -2.21 2.08 -10.67
N ASP A 44 -2.81 3.21 -10.38
CA ASP A 44 -3.63 3.94 -11.34
C ASP A 44 -2.80 4.40 -12.54
N PHE A 45 -1.60 4.89 -12.29
CA PHE A 45 -0.71 5.34 -13.36
C PHE A 45 -0.33 4.19 -14.29
N VAL A 46 0.09 3.08 -13.71
CA VAL A 46 0.48 1.90 -14.50
C VAL A 46 -0.69 1.38 -15.32
N THR A 47 -1.88 1.34 -14.72
CA THR A 47 -3.08 0.90 -15.41
C THR A 47 -3.43 1.81 -16.58
N LYS A 48 -3.30 3.11 -16.38
CA LYS A 48 -3.68 4.10 -17.40
C LYS A 48 -2.65 4.21 -18.53
N TYR A 49 -1.38 4.22 -18.18
CA TYR A 49 -0.32 4.50 -19.15
C TYR A 49 0.54 3.28 -19.53
N ASN A 50 0.32 2.16 -18.86
CA ASN A 50 1.08 0.93 -19.07
C ASN A 50 2.60 1.13 -18.96
N SER A 51 3.00 2.00 -18.06
CA SER A 51 4.41 2.28 -17.77
C SER A 51 4.54 2.79 -16.34
N LEU A 52 5.77 2.73 -15.80
CA LEU A 52 6.02 3.24 -14.46
C LEU A 52 6.09 4.76 -14.45
N PRO A 53 5.54 5.40 -13.41
CA PRO A 53 5.71 6.84 -13.27
C PRO A 53 7.13 7.16 -12.83
N THR A 54 7.64 8.30 -13.26
CA THR A 54 8.85 8.86 -12.67
C THR A 54 8.46 9.52 -11.34
N LYS A 55 9.45 9.86 -10.52
CA LYS A 55 9.18 10.61 -9.28
C LYS A 55 8.42 11.90 -9.58
N GLU A 56 8.83 12.61 -10.62
CA GLU A 56 8.22 13.88 -11.01
C GLU A 56 6.77 13.68 -11.46
N ALA A 57 6.54 12.66 -12.28
CA ALA A 57 5.17 12.35 -12.74
C ALA A 57 4.28 11.98 -11.56
N LEU A 58 4.80 11.18 -10.64
CA LEU A 58 4.06 10.79 -9.46
C LEU A 58 3.75 12.00 -8.57
N SER A 59 4.70 12.92 -8.42
CA SER A 59 4.48 14.15 -7.67
C SER A 59 3.33 14.96 -8.24
N ILE A 60 3.27 15.05 -9.56
CA ILE A 60 2.20 15.78 -10.24
C ILE A 60 0.86 15.09 -10.02
N GLU A 61 0.82 13.76 -10.18
CA GLU A 61 -0.40 13.00 -9.95
C GLU A 61 -0.90 13.12 -8.51
N LEU A 62 0.02 13.15 -7.55
CA LEU A 62 -0.34 13.29 -6.15
C LEU A 62 -0.99 14.65 -5.83
N GLN A 63 -0.67 15.68 -6.60
CA GLN A 63 -1.30 16.98 -6.43
C GLN A 63 -2.79 16.96 -6.80
N GLU A 64 -3.19 15.99 -7.62
CA GLU A 64 -4.59 15.85 -8.03
C GLU A 64 -5.41 15.00 -7.05
N VAL A 65 -4.77 14.34 -6.10
CA VAL A 65 -5.46 13.50 -5.14
C VAL A 65 -6.11 14.37 -4.08
N LYS A 66 -7.37 14.06 -3.74
CA LYS A 66 -8.13 14.83 -2.76
C LYS A 66 -7.77 14.36 -1.34
N ILE A 67 -6.73 14.97 -0.79
CA ILE A 67 -6.30 14.74 0.58
C ILE A 67 -6.03 16.11 1.22
N ASN A 68 -6.00 16.16 2.56
CA ASN A 68 -5.72 17.40 3.23
C ASN A 68 -4.23 17.75 3.16
N GLU A 69 -3.88 18.97 3.56
CA GLU A 69 -2.50 19.46 3.49
C GLU A 69 -1.53 18.59 4.28
N GLU A 70 -1.93 18.16 5.45
CA GLU A 70 -1.07 17.34 6.31
C GLU A 70 -0.77 16.00 5.66
N GLU A 71 -1.81 15.35 5.14
CA GLU A 71 -1.64 14.08 4.43
C GLU A 71 -0.80 14.25 3.17
N PHE A 72 -1.00 15.33 2.46
CA PHE A 72 -0.20 15.64 1.26
C PHE A 72 1.27 15.80 1.63
N LYS A 73 1.54 16.53 2.69
CA LYS A 73 2.91 16.74 3.16
C LYS A 73 3.57 15.41 3.54
N GLU A 74 2.87 14.58 4.30
CA GLU A 74 3.38 13.26 4.69
C GLU A 74 3.63 12.39 3.47
N THR A 75 2.74 12.44 2.49
CA THR A 75 2.87 11.66 1.26
C THR A 75 4.10 12.11 0.47
N MET A 76 4.31 13.40 0.35
CA MET A 76 5.48 13.92 -0.37
C MET A 76 6.79 13.61 0.35
N GLU A 77 6.80 13.66 1.67
CA GLU A 77 7.95 13.27 2.47
C GLU A 77 8.27 11.79 2.26
N LEU A 78 7.26 10.95 2.25
CA LEU A 78 7.45 9.53 2.01
C LEU A 78 7.96 9.28 0.59
N LEU A 79 7.43 10.00 -0.39
CA LEU A 79 7.91 9.88 -1.77
C LEU A 79 9.40 10.22 -1.86
N ASP A 80 9.83 11.27 -1.19
CA ASP A 80 11.25 11.62 -1.14
C ASP A 80 12.07 10.49 -0.50
N ASP A 81 11.60 9.97 0.61
CA ASP A 81 12.31 8.90 1.32
C ASP A 81 12.46 7.65 0.48
N ILE A 82 11.39 7.20 -0.15
CA ILE A 82 11.45 5.97 -0.96
C ILE A 82 12.30 6.18 -2.22
N SER A 83 12.37 7.40 -2.72
CA SER A 83 13.18 7.70 -3.90
C SER A 83 14.67 7.74 -3.58
N LYS A 84 15.02 8.10 -2.34
CA LYS A 84 16.43 8.15 -1.92
C LYS A 84 16.95 6.80 -1.48
N ASP A 85 16.13 6.06 -0.76
CA ASP A 85 16.56 4.84 -0.09
C ASP A 85 16.41 3.59 -0.95
N THR A 86 15.97 3.74 -2.17
CA THR A 86 15.80 2.59 -3.03
C THR A 86 17.13 2.14 -3.56
N GLU A 87 17.66 1.13 -2.93
CA GLU A 87 18.90 0.53 -3.36
C GLU A 87 18.64 -0.26 -4.62
N GLU A 88 19.43 0.03 -5.62
CA GLU A 88 19.27 -0.49 -6.95
C GLU A 88 19.45 -1.97 -7.08
N TYR A 89 20.05 -2.59 -6.09
CA TYR A 89 20.51 -3.95 -6.22
C TYR A 89 19.82 -4.93 -5.33
N ALA A 90 18.62 -4.64 -4.94
CA ALA A 90 17.84 -5.67 -4.28
C ALA A 90 17.66 -6.79 -5.31
N ASP A 91 18.13 -7.97 -4.96
CA ASP A 91 17.98 -9.13 -5.83
C ASP A 91 16.49 -9.35 -6.14
N LEU A 92 16.16 -9.50 -7.40
CA LEU A 92 14.77 -9.64 -7.80
C LEU A 92 14.11 -10.85 -7.15
N GLY A 93 14.82 -11.98 -7.06
CA GLY A 93 14.30 -13.17 -6.39
C GLY A 93 13.96 -12.93 -4.94
N TRP A 94 14.90 -12.30 -4.21
CA TRP A 94 14.67 -11.96 -2.81
C TRP A 94 13.50 -10.99 -2.67
N LEU A 95 13.45 -10.01 -3.54
CA LEU A 95 12.42 -8.98 -3.49
C LEU A 95 11.03 -9.58 -3.75
N LEU A 96 10.93 -10.47 -4.72
CA LEU A 96 9.67 -11.17 -5.01
C LEU A 96 9.24 -12.04 -3.83
N ASP A 97 10.17 -12.80 -3.25
CA ASP A 97 9.86 -13.65 -2.10
C ASP A 97 9.44 -12.82 -0.90
N SER A 98 10.14 -11.73 -0.64
CA SER A 98 9.83 -10.84 0.49
C SER A 98 8.47 -10.16 0.32
N THR A 99 8.16 -9.78 -0.91
CA THR A 99 6.86 -9.16 -1.21
C THR A 99 5.73 -10.16 -1.06
N GLU A 100 5.93 -11.40 -1.53
CA GLU A 100 4.94 -12.46 -1.36
C GLU A 100 4.65 -12.70 0.11
N LYS A 101 5.71 -12.80 0.92
CA LYS A 101 5.56 -12.98 2.35
C LYS A 101 4.81 -11.80 2.98
N PHE A 102 5.16 -10.59 2.58
CA PHE A 102 4.47 -9.38 3.04
C PHE A 102 2.98 -9.45 2.75
N CYS A 103 2.62 -9.81 1.51
CA CYS A 103 1.21 -9.91 1.12
C CYS A 103 0.48 -10.98 1.91
N GLN A 104 1.11 -12.15 2.09
CA GLN A 104 0.52 -13.23 2.87
C GLN A 104 0.30 -12.83 4.32
N ASP A 105 1.31 -12.23 4.94
CA ASP A 105 1.23 -11.81 6.33
C ASP A 105 0.13 -10.75 6.52
N LYS A 106 0.04 -9.80 5.60
CA LYS A 106 -0.97 -8.74 5.70
C LYS A 106 -2.38 -9.27 5.42
N ALA A 107 -2.52 -10.20 4.48
CA ALA A 107 -3.80 -10.82 4.21
C ALA A 107 -4.32 -11.56 5.43
N ILE A 108 -3.45 -12.32 6.10
CA ILE A 108 -3.79 -13.03 7.31
C ILE A 108 -4.13 -12.06 8.43
N TYR A 109 -3.29 -11.06 8.63
CA TYR A 109 -3.51 -10.06 9.67
C TYR A 109 -4.87 -9.35 9.48
N ASN A 110 -5.14 -8.91 8.25
CA ASN A 110 -6.38 -8.20 7.94
C ASN A 110 -7.60 -9.11 8.13
N ALA A 111 -7.48 -10.39 7.76
CA ALA A 111 -8.56 -11.35 7.97
C ALA A 111 -8.84 -11.55 9.45
N VAL A 112 -7.80 -11.62 10.28
CA VAL A 112 -7.96 -11.77 11.74
C VAL A 112 -8.63 -10.53 12.32
N VAL A 113 -8.16 -9.35 11.95
CA VAL A 113 -8.73 -8.08 12.44
C VAL A 113 -10.20 -7.97 12.03
N GLU A 114 -10.51 -8.33 10.80
CA GLU A 114 -11.89 -8.31 10.31
C GLU A 114 -12.76 -9.29 11.10
N SER A 115 -12.25 -10.47 11.38
CA SER A 115 -12.98 -11.47 12.16
C SER A 115 -13.27 -10.97 13.57
N ILE A 116 -12.29 -10.32 14.20
CA ILE A 116 -12.48 -9.73 15.52
C ILE A 116 -13.55 -8.63 15.46
N GLY A 117 -13.50 -7.79 14.45
CA GLY A 117 -14.49 -6.75 14.24
C GLY A 117 -15.89 -7.30 14.08
N ILE A 118 -16.03 -8.38 13.31
CA ILE A 118 -17.32 -9.05 13.11
C ILE A 118 -17.83 -9.63 14.44
N LEU A 119 -16.95 -10.29 15.20
CA LEU A 119 -17.32 -10.84 16.49
C LEU A 119 -17.77 -9.76 17.47
N ASP A 120 -17.05 -8.64 17.52
CA ASP A 120 -17.42 -7.53 18.37
C ASP A 120 -18.78 -6.95 17.96
N ASN A 121 -19.01 -6.82 16.68
CA ASN A 121 -20.29 -6.31 16.17
C ASN A 121 -21.42 -7.27 16.50
N GLN A 122 -21.21 -8.57 16.37
CA GLN A 122 -22.20 -9.58 16.72
C GLN A 122 -22.52 -9.52 18.20
N LYS A 123 -21.50 -9.37 19.03
CA LYS A 123 -21.67 -9.27 20.47
C LYS A 123 -22.49 -8.04 20.85
N SER A 124 -22.18 -6.90 20.25
CA SER A 124 -22.95 -5.68 20.46
C SER A 124 -24.40 -5.84 20.00
N SER A 125 -24.60 -6.49 18.87
CA SER A 125 -25.93 -6.75 18.34
C SER A 125 -26.72 -7.68 19.25
N GLN A 126 -26.07 -8.68 19.82
CA GLN A 126 -26.71 -9.57 20.78
C GLN A 126 -27.15 -8.85 22.04
N ASP A 127 -26.29 -7.97 22.54
CA ASP A 127 -26.63 -7.16 23.70
C ASP A 127 -27.85 -6.28 23.41
N LYS A 128 -27.91 -5.76 22.20
CA LYS A 128 -29.06 -4.98 21.76
C LYS A 128 -30.24 -5.84 21.44
N GLY A 129 -30.01 -7.05 20.97
CA GLY A 129 -31.03 -7.99 20.58
C GLY A 129 -31.73 -8.61 21.74
N LEU A 130 -31.12 -8.51 22.91
CA LEU A 130 -31.77 -8.85 24.13
C LEU A 130 -32.89 -7.87 24.45
N ILE A 131 -32.75 -6.72 23.84
CA ILE A 131 -33.82 -5.80 23.78
C ILE A 131 -34.77 -6.40 22.81
N PRO A 132 -35.87 -6.75 23.28
CA PRO A 132 -36.72 -7.61 22.52
C PRO A 132 -36.90 -7.19 21.14
N GLU A 133 -36.73 -8.11 20.45
CA GLU A 133 -37.05 -8.01 19.14
C GLU A 133 -38.34 -8.63 18.93
#